data_952cec59bcb494fec2c1482cfd2e682f
#
_entry.id   952cec59bcb494fec2c1482cfd2e682f
#
_cell.length_a   1.000
_cell.length_b   1.000
_cell.length_c   1.000
_cell.angle_alpha   90.00
_cell.angle_beta   90.00
_cell.angle_gamma   90.00
#
_symmetry.space_group_name_H-M   'P 1'
#
loop_
_entity.id
_entity.type
_entity.pdbx_description
1 polymer ?
#
loop_
_entity_poly.entity_id
_entity_poly.type
_entity_poly.pdbx_seq_one_letter_code
_entity_poly.pdbx_strand_id
1 'polypeptide(L)'
;RVAAGSAGLAAALGRALGLGPPPTAPPQGCARPLAVVGSRAAAAQAAYAAGRGWPVQVLGPGEEPELGDHDGLVLTGGETAADVLGAAGAEALELLGEALPRTPLARVRGGRLDGLPVVLKAGAFGPDDAIERALEVLGAKR
;
A
#
# COMPACT_ATOMS: atom_id res chain seq x y z
N ARG A 1 7.25 -22.25 23.03
CA ARG A 1 5.87 -22.18 22.49
C ARG A 1 5.87 -21.26 21.30
N VAL A 2 5.23 -21.65 20.20
CA VAL A 2 5.10 -20.86 18.98
C VAL A 2 3.65 -20.40 18.88
N ALA A 3 3.45 -19.11 18.59
CA ALA A 3 2.13 -18.54 18.31
C ALA A 3 1.95 -18.41 16.80
N ALA A 4 0.82 -18.84 16.28
CA ALA A 4 0.44 -18.67 14.88
C ALA A 4 -0.98 -18.11 14.79
N GLY A 5 -1.22 -17.16 13.88
CA GLY A 5 -2.54 -16.57 13.72
C GLY A 5 -2.54 -15.36 12.80
N SER A 6 -3.71 -14.70 12.72
CA SER A 6 -3.94 -13.52 11.90
C SER A 6 -3.52 -12.21 12.59
N ALA A 7 -3.82 -11.08 11.97
CA ALA A 7 -3.61 -9.74 12.51
C ALA A 7 -4.21 -9.54 13.92
N GLY A 8 -5.31 -10.24 14.25
CA GLY A 8 -5.89 -10.22 15.61
C GLY A 8 -4.97 -10.80 16.67
N LEU A 9 -4.28 -11.92 16.36
CA LEU A 9 -3.28 -12.49 17.25
C LEU A 9 -2.07 -11.58 17.39
N ALA A 10 -1.58 -11.00 16.30
CA ALA A 10 -0.47 -10.04 16.32
C ALA A 10 -0.79 -8.84 17.21
N ALA A 11 -1.99 -8.28 17.10
CA ALA A 11 -2.45 -7.17 17.94
C ALA A 11 -2.56 -7.57 19.42
N ALA A 12 -3.06 -8.79 19.72
CA ALA A 12 -3.15 -9.30 21.09
C ALA A 12 -1.76 -9.51 21.70
N LEU A 13 -0.84 -10.05 20.92
CA LEU A 13 0.56 -10.25 21.35
C LEU A 13 1.27 -8.91 21.57
N GLY A 14 1.07 -7.94 20.68
CA GLY A 14 1.61 -6.57 20.84
C GLY A 14 1.16 -5.96 22.18
N ARG A 15 -0.14 -6.03 22.50
CA ARG A 15 -0.65 -5.57 23.79
C ARG A 15 -0.02 -6.32 24.98
N ALA A 16 0.10 -7.65 24.87
CA ALA A 16 0.69 -8.45 25.92
C ALA A 16 2.17 -8.14 26.18
N LEU A 17 2.87 -7.68 25.14
CA LEU A 17 4.27 -7.24 25.20
C LEU A 17 4.41 -5.73 25.54
N GLY A 18 3.33 -5.03 25.81
CA GLY A 18 3.37 -3.60 26.13
C GLY A 18 3.66 -2.71 24.92
N LEU A 19 3.52 -3.23 23.71
CA LEU A 19 3.67 -2.45 22.49
C LEU A 19 2.39 -1.62 22.27
N GLY A 20 2.56 -0.34 22.01
CA GLY A 20 1.46 0.54 21.63
C GLY A 20 0.86 0.20 20.25
N PRO A 21 -0.25 0.84 19.86
CA PRO A 21 -0.74 0.75 18.49
C PRO A 21 0.32 1.32 17.52
N PRO A 22 0.32 0.84 16.26
CA PRO A 22 1.21 1.42 15.26
C PRO A 22 0.90 2.92 15.10
N PRO A 23 1.91 3.77 14.89
CA PRO A 23 1.68 5.18 14.66
C PRO A 23 0.86 5.38 13.37
N THR A 24 -0.01 6.39 13.35
CA THR A 24 -0.61 6.85 12.09
C THR A 24 0.48 7.47 11.24
N ALA A 25 0.61 7.03 10.02
CA ALA A 25 1.60 7.56 9.11
C ALA A 25 1.26 9.01 8.72
N PRO A 26 2.24 9.94 8.71
CA PRO A 26 2.02 11.30 8.25
C PRO A 26 1.79 11.32 6.73
N PRO A 27 1.04 12.33 6.20
CA PRO A 27 0.95 12.56 4.77
C PRO A 27 2.34 12.71 4.13
N GLN A 28 2.53 12.11 2.95
CA GLN A 28 3.84 12.07 2.29
C GLN A 28 4.08 13.25 1.33
N GLY A 29 3.03 13.95 0.92
CA GLY A 29 3.13 15.12 0.04
C GLY A 29 3.48 14.77 -1.42
N CYS A 30 3.18 13.55 -1.87
CA CYS A 30 3.38 13.15 -3.25
C CYS A 30 2.52 14.00 -4.19
N ALA A 31 3.12 14.49 -5.26
CA ALA A 31 2.40 15.26 -6.27
C ALA A 31 1.65 14.36 -7.26
N ARG A 32 2.15 13.17 -7.49
CA ARG A 32 1.65 12.22 -8.51
C ARG A 32 1.61 10.79 -7.98
N PRO A 33 0.80 10.50 -6.95
CA PRO A 33 0.64 9.14 -6.47
C PRO A 33 -0.13 8.28 -7.49
N LEU A 34 0.18 6.98 -7.55
CA LEU A 34 -0.44 6.01 -8.44
C LEU A 34 -0.93 4.80 -7.64
N ALA A 35 -2.12 4.31 -7.94
CA ALA A 35 -2.56 2.99 -7.48
C ALA A 35 -2.32 1.92 -8.54
N VAL A 36 -1.65 0.83 -8.14
CA VAL A 36 -1.45 -0.38 -8.96
C VAL A 36 -2.25 -1.52 -8.33
N VAL A 37 -3.18 -2.08 -9.09
CA VAL A 37 -4.17 -3.03 -8.61
C VAL A 37 -4.10 -4.32 -9.42
N GLY A 38 -3.46 -5.36 -8.89
CA GLY A 38 -3.45 -6.70 -9.50
C GLY A 38 -4.50 -7.65 -8.90
N SER A 39 -5.14 -7.26 -7.80
CA SER A 39 -6.16 -8.09 -7.15
C SER A 39 -7.55 -7.86 -7.77
N ARG A 40 -8.14 -8.90 -8.37
CA ARG A 40 -9.54 -8.85 -8.86
C ARG A 40 -10.54 -8.50 -7.76
N ALA A 41 -10.27 -8.88 -6.53
CA ALA A 41 -11.12 -8.58 -5.38
C ALA A 41 -11.15 -7.10 -5.02
N ALA A 42 -10.24 -6.28 -5.55
CA ALA A 42 -10.19 -4.82 -5.36
C ALA A 42 -10.77 -4.04 -6.55
N ALA A 43 -11.40 -4.70 -7.53
CA ALA A 43 -11.90 -4.06 -8.75
C ALA A 43 -12.90 -2.92 -8.47
N ALA A 44 -13.82 -3.10 -7.51
CA ALA A 44 -14.77 -2.05 -7.13
C ALA A 44 -14.06 -0.82 -6.55
N GLN A 45 -13.06 -1.04 -5.70
CA GLN A 45 -12.26 0.03 -5.10
C GLN A 45 -11.41 0.76 -6.16
N ALA A 46 -10.86 0.03 -7.14
CA ALA A 46 -10.15 0.61 -8.27
C ALA A 46 -11.06 1.50 -9.13
N ALA A 47 -12.25 1.00 -9.48
CA ALA A 47 -13.24 1.74 -10.24
C ALA A 47 -13.73 2.99 -9.49
N TYR A 48 -13.92 2.89 -8.17
CA TYR A 48 -14.29 4.02 -7.32
C TYR A 48 -13.24 5.14 -7.37
N ALA A 49 -11.96 4.81 -7.14
CA ALA A 49 -10.87 5.77 -7.16
C ALA A 49 -10.68 6.39 -8.56
N ALA A 50 -10.71 5.58 -9.62
CA ALA A 50 -10.60 6.05 -11.00
C ALA A 50 -11.76 6.99 -11.38
N GLY A 51 -13.00 6.68 -10.98
CA GLY A 51 -14.18 7.53 -11.19
C GLY A 51 -14.09 8.90 -10.51
N ARG A 52 -13.22 9.05 -9.52
CA ARG A 52 -12.92 10.32 -8.84
C ARG A 52 -11.66 11.02 -9.38
N GLY A 53 -11.11 10.51 -10.46
CA GLY A 53 -9.99 11.11 -11.19
C GLY A 53 -8.60 10.77 -10.64
N TRP A 54 -8.49 9.75 -9.76
CA TRP A 54 -7.18 9.28 -9.31
C TRP A 54 -6.50 8.41 -10.38
N PRO A 55 -5.17 8.47 -10.51
CA PRO A 55 -4.42 7.56 -11.37
C PRO A 55 -4.50 6.13 -10.82
N VAL A 56 -5.07 5.22 -11.60
CA VAL A 56 -5.21 3.81 -11.24
C VAL A 56 -4.84 2.94 -12.43
N GLN A 57 -3.92 2.01 -12.24
CA GLN A 57 -3.62 0.95 -13.20
C GLN A 57 -4.12 -0.38 -12.65
N VAL A 58 -5.01 -1.03 -13.39
CA VAL A 58 -5.47 -2.39 -13.08
C VAL A 58 -4.71 -3.35 -13.96
N LEU A 59 -3.94 -4.26 -13.33
CA LEU A 59 -3.09 -5.20 -14.03
C LEU A 59 -3.80 -6.52 -14.29
N GLY A 60 -3.66 -7.03 -15.50
CA GLY A 60 -3.93 -8.42 -15.85
C GLY A 60 -2.79 -9.35 -15.42
N PRO A 61 -2.98 -10.67 -15.53
CA PRO A 61 -1.94 -11.64 -15.23
C PRO A 61 -0.69 -11.43 -16.10
N GLY A 62 0.48 -11.24 -15.47
CA GLY A 62 1.75 -11.05 -16.15
C GLY A 62 1.98 -9.65 -16.74
N GLU A 63 1.07 -8.70 -16.49
CA GLU A 63 1.26 -7.30 -16.88
C GLU A 63 2.13 -6.57 -15.86
N GLU A 64 3.06 -5.75 -16.35
CA GLU A 64 3.89 -4.87 -15.54
C GLU A 64 3.29 -3.45 -15.52
N PRO A 65 3.33 -2.74 -14.37
CA PRO A 65 2.84 -1.38 -14.30
C PRO A 65 3.79 -0.38 -14.96
N GLU A 66 3.21 0.62 -15.61
CA GLU A 66 3.92 1.79 -16.08
C GLU A 66 4.06 2.81 -14.94
N LEU A 67 5.16 2.77 -14.22
CA LEU A 67 5.38 3.63 -13.05
C LEU A 67 5.74 5.08 -13.42
N GLY A 68 6.33 5.29 -14.61
CA GLY A 68 6.66 6.62 -15.12
C GLY A 68 7.40 7.49 -14.11
N ASP A 69 6.89 8.71 -13.90
CA ASP A 69 7.40 9.71 -12.97
C ASP A 69 6.52 9.86 -11.71
N HIS A 70 5.75 8.82 -11.38
CA HIS A 70 4.97 8.77 -10.16
C HIS A 70 5.89 8.73 -8.92
N ASP A 71 5.52 9.51 -7.89
CA ASP A 71 6.33 9.76 -6.71
C ASP A 71 5.77 9.12 -5.41
N GLY A 72 4.75 8.28 -5.54
CA GLY A 72 4.17 7.47 -4.48
C GLY A 72 3.29 6.37 -5.03
N LEU A 73 3.25 5.19 -4.39
CA LEU A 73 2.49 4.04 -4.88
C LEU A 73 1.53 3.49 -3.83
N VAL A 74 0.33 3.13 -4.27
CA VAL A 74 -0.58 2.23 -3.55
C VAL A 74 -0.56 0.89 -4.27
N LEU A 75 0.02 -0.13 -3.66
CA LEU A 75 0.10 -1.48 -4.22
C LEU A 75 -0.99 -2.36 -3.59
N THR A 76 -1.90 -2.89 -4.42
CA THR A 76 -3.04 -3.68 -3.95
C THR A 76 -2.92 -5.14 -4.35
N GLY A 77 -2.74 -5.99 -3.33
CA GLY A 77 -2.45 -7.42 -3.47
C GLY A 77 -0.99 -7.72 -3.13
N GLY A 78 -0.77 -8.80 -2.37
CA GLY A 78 0.58 -9.18 -1.93
C GLY A 78 1.49 -9.60 -3.08
N GLU A 79 0.96 -10.35 -4.05
CA GLU A 79 1.67 -10.77 -5.27
C GLU A 79 2.08 -9.53 -6.09
N THR A 80 1.14 -8.63 -6.37
CA THR A 80 1.42 -7.37 -7.08
C THR A 80 2.52 -6.56 -6.39
N ALA A 81 2.46 -6.45 -5.06
CA ALA A 81 3.48 -5.74 -4.30
C ALA A 81 4.86 -6.42 -4.43
N ALA A 82 4.90 -7.75 -4.34
CA ALA A 82 6.13 -8.51 -4.47
C ALA A 82 6.75 -8.36 -5.87
N ASP A 83 5.93 -8.45 -6.92
CA ASP A 83 6.36 -8.34 -8.32
C ASP A 83 6.89 -6.94 -8.62
N VAL A 84 6.14 -5.88 -8.27
CA VAL A 84 6.54 -4.49 -8.53
C VAL A 84 7.82 -4.12 -7.77
N LEU A 85 7.89 -4.45 -6.49
CA LEU A 85 9.05 -4.13 -5.66
C LEU A 85 10.27 -4.98 -6.03
N GLY A 86 10.05 -6.27 -6.32
CA GLY A 86 11.10 -7.18 -6.78
C GLY A 86 11.69 -6.75 -8.12
N ALA A 87 10.85 -6.43 -9.11
CA ALA A 87 11.29 -5.92 -10.42
C ALA A 87 12.03 -4.58 -10.30
N ALA A 88 11.72 -3.79 -9.27
CA ALA A 88 12.43 -2.55 -8.97
C ALA A 88 13.76 -2.76 -8.24
N GLY A 89 14.07 -3.97 -7.80
CA GLY A 89 15.27 -4.28 -7.03
C GLY A 89 15.20 -3.76 -5.58
N ALA A 90 13.99 -3.61 -5.02
CA ALA A 90 13.84 -3.17 -3.64
C ALA A 90 14.44 -4.21 -2.66
N GLU A 91 15.25 -3.74 -1.73
CA GLU A 91 15.97 -4.59 -0.76
C GLU A 91 15.23 -4.66 0.58
N ALA A 92 14.54 -3.58 0.96
CA ALA A 92 13.82 -3.49 2.22
C ALA A 92 12.67 -2.48 2.15
N LEU A 93 11.79 -2.54 3.15
CA LEU A 93 10.73 -1.58 3.40
C LEU A 93 10.90 -1.00 4.81
N GLU A 94 11.12 0.30 4.89
CA GLU A 94 11.11 1.02 6.16
C GLU A 94 9.67 1.38 6.52
N LEU A 95 9.13 0.78 7.58
CA LEU A 95 7.76 1.04 8.03
C LEU A 95 7.66 2.43 8.65
N LEU A 96 6.75 3.26 8.13
CA LEU A 96 6.48 4.61 8.62
C LEU A 96 5.24 4.69 9.52
N GLY A 97 4.37 3.69 9.45
CA GLY A 97 3.12 3.61 10.22
C GLY A 97 1.98 2.99 9.41
N GLU A 98 0.75 3.26 9.80
CA GLU A 98 -0.45 2.86 9.05
C GLU A 98 -1.04 4.06 8.30
N ALA A 99 -1.25 3.90 7.00
CA ALA A 99 -2.03 4.84 6.18
C ALA A 99 -3.52 4.74 6.53
N LEU A 100 -4.02 3.52 6.68
CA LEU A 100 -5.34 3.15 7.14
C LEU A 100 -5.20 1.98 8.10
N PRO A 101 -6.19 1.65 8.91
CA PRO A 101 -6.12 0.48 9.79
C PRO A 101 -5.71 -0.78 9.02
N ARG A 102 -4.65 -1.43 9.46
CA ARG A 102 -4.06 -2.64 8.85
C ARG A 102 -3.55 -2.44 7.41
N THR A 103 -3.24 -1.21 7.04
CA THR A 103 -2.72 -0.85 5.71
C THR A 103 -1.42 -0.07 5.94
N PRO A 104 -0.27 -0.75 5.96
CA PRO A 104 0.99 -0.09 6.25
C PRO A 104 1.40 0.88 5.15
N LEU A 105 1.97 2.00 5.57
CA LEU A 105 2.79 2.88 4.76
C LEU A 105 4.25 2.58 5.06
N ALA A 106 5.02 2.43 4.01
CA ALA A 106 6.46 2.20 4.10
C ALA A 106 7.20 3.10 3.10
N ARG A 107 8.51 3.17 3.27
CA ARG A 107 9.44 3.75 2.30
C ARG A 107 10.30 2.65 1.71
N VAL A 108 10.39 2.61 0.39
CA VAL A 108 11.24 1.66 -0.31
C VAL A 108 12.70 1.97 -0.03
N ARG A 109 13.50 0.93 0.21
CA ARG A 109 14.94 1.00 0.38
C ARG A 109 15.63 0.10 -0.66
N GLY A 110 16.56 0.68 -1.38
CA GLY A 110 17.27 0.01 -2.48
C GLY A 110 16.51 0.01 -3.81
N GLY A 111 17.26 -0.30 -4.86
CA GLY A 111 16.75 -0.38 -6.22
C GLY A 111 16.33 0.96 -6.82
N ARG A 112 15.61 0.87 -7.95
CA ARG A 112 15.19 2.07 -8.72
C ARG A 112 14.06 2.89 -8.06
N LEU A 113 13.41 2.35 -7.03
CA LEU A 113 12.37 3.03 -6.26
C LEU A 113 12.85 3.46 -4.87
N ASP A 114 14.15 3.52 -4.64
CA ASP A 114 14.70 3.93 -3.34
C ASP A 114 14.13 5.28 -2.89
N GLY A 115 13.70 5.35 -1.63
CA GLY A 115 13.09 6.54 -1.05
C GLY A 115 11.60 6.73 -1.35
N LEU A 116 11.01 5.99 -2.30
CA LEU A 116 9.60 6.15 -2.69
C LEU A 116 8.66 5.68 -1.56
N PRO A 117 7.66 6.48 -1.15
CA PRO A 117 6.63 6.04 -0.23
C PRO A 117 5.67 5.07 -0.91
N VAL A 118 5.36 3.97 -0.22
CA VAL A 118 4.45 2.93 -0.71
C VAL A 118 3.44 2.53 0.35
N VAL A 119 2.16 2.51 -0.03
CA VAL A 119 1.09 1.94 0.78
C VAL A 119 0.83 0.51 0.30
N LEU A 120 0.89 -0.45 1.22
CA LEU A 120 0.65 -1.86 0.94
C LEU A 120 -0.75 -2.24 1.39
N LYS A 121 -1.66 -2.41 0.45
CA LYS A 121 -3.05 -2.73 0.71
C LYS A 121 -3.34 -4.20 0.41
N ALA A 122 -3.87 -4.92 1.39
CA ALA A 122 -4.39 -6.27 1.14
C ALA A 122 -5.64 -6.20 0.23
N GLY A 123 -5.71 -7.07 -0.78
CA GLY A 123 -6.69 -7.07 -1.87
C GLY A 123 -8.07 -6.47 -1.56
N ALA A 124 -9.03 -7.30 -1.15
CA ALA A 124 -10.43 -6.89 -0.94
C ALA A 124 -10.72 -6.16 0.38
N PHE A 125 -9.74 -6.01 1.27
CA PHE A 125 -9.99 -5.40 2.59
C PHE A 125 -10.26 -3.90 2.48
N GLY A 126 -11.23 -3.45 3.29
CA GLY A 126 -11.64 -2.05 3.39
C GLY A 126 -12.89 -1.72 2.59
N PRO A 127 -13.47 -0.52 2.81
CA PRO A 127 -14.59 0.00 2.07
C PRO A 127 -14.22 0.35 0.62
N ASP A 128 -15.22 0.70 -0.20
CA ASP A 128 -14.99 1.02 -1.62
C ASP A 128 -14.05 2.21 -1.85
N ASP A 129 -13.99 3.16 -0.91
CA ASP A 129 -13.09 4.32 -0.93
C ASP A 129 -11.66 4.03 -0.42
N ALA A 130 -11.33 2.78 -0.07
CA ALA A 130 -10.06 2.45 0.58
C ALA A 130 -8.82 2.81 -0.26
N ILE A 131 -8.86 2.62 -1.59
CA ILE A 131 -7.77 3.01 -2.47
C ILE A 131 -7.66 4.54 -2.55
N GLU A 132 -8.78 5.26 -2.70
CA GLU A 132 -8.78 6.73 -2.69
C GLU A 132 -8.15 7.27 -1.42
N ARG A 133 -8.60 6.81 -0.26
CA ARG A 133 -8.05 7.24 1.04
C ARG A 133 -6.56 6.94 1.20
N ALA A 134 -6.10 5.82 0.65
CA ALA A 134 -4.67 5.50 0.64
C ALA A 134 -3.87 6.47 -0.26
N LEU A 135 -4.42 6.85 -1.41
CA LEU A 135 -3.84 7.86 -2.29
C LEU A 135 -3.83 9.25 -1.64
N GLU A 136 -4.87 9.61 -0.87
CA GLU A 136 -4.93 10.87 -0.11
C GLU A 136 -3.83 10.96 0.97
N VAL A 137 -3.45 9.82 1.58
CA VAL A 137 -2.33 9.79 2.54
C VAL A 137 -0.99 10.01 1.85
N LEU A 138 -0.83 9.52 0.63
CA LEU A 138 0.37 9.76 -0.18
C LEU A 138 0.39 11.19 -0.74
N GLY A 139 -0.70 11.64 -1.31
CA GLY A 139 -0.77 12.89 -2.04
C GLY A 139 -1.45 14.03 -1.30
N ALA A 140 -1.38 15.23 -1.90
CA ALA A 140 -2.19 16.36 -1.48
C ALA A 140 -3.67 16.10 -1.84
N LYS A 141 -4.58 16.46 -0.93
CA LYS A 141 -6.01 16.47 -1.24
C LYS A 141 -6.27 17.28 -2.52
N ARG A 142 -6.96 16.67 -3.45
CA ARG A 142 -7.53 17.38 -4.60
C ARG A 142 -8.74 18.20 -4.20
#